data_ad9b0d738221fad2b366c16b65a7555c
#
_entry.id   ad9b0d738221fad2b366c16b65a7555c
#
_cell.length_a   1.000
_cell.length_b   1.000
_cell.length_c   1.000
_cell.angle_alpha   90.00
_cell.angle_beta   90.00
_cell.angle_gamma   90.00
#
_symmetry.space_group_name_H-M   'P 1'
#
loop_
_entity.id
_entity.type
_entity.pdbx_description
1 polymer ?
#
loop_
_entity_poly.entity_id
_entity_poly.type
_entity_poly.pdbx_seq_one_letter_code
_entity_poly.pdbx_strand_id
1 'polypeptide(L)'
;MNRNRSIVVGAVLACVLALLGTFGLHQTKASSLHPAAPQAMSAKQPADLVDINTATKDQLDALPGIGAVYSQKIIDGRPYRAKTDLVKKNIIPQATYNKIAKLIIAKQPAK
;
A
#
# COMPACT_ATOMS: atom_id res chain seq x y z
N MET A 1 -34.24 -17.42 6.30
CA MET A 1 -35.29 -17.36 7.36
C MET A 1 -34.59 -17.40 8.69
N ASN A 2 -34.32 -16.29 9.29
CA ASN A 2 -34.31 -16.16 10.74
C ASN A 2 -34.23 -14.70 11.08
N ARG A 3 -35.38 -14.28 11.47
CA ARG A 3 -35.72 -13.01 12.08
C ARG A 3 -35.20 -13.08 13.52
N ASN A 4 -34.40 -12.18 13.94
CA ASN A 4 -34.38 -11.81 15.35
C ASN A 4 -34.35 -10.29 15.45
N ARG A 5 -35.55 -9.85 15.64
CA ARG A 5 -35.89 -8.57 16.24
C ARG A 5 -35.61 -8.68 17.72
N SER A 6 -34.80 -7.87 18.24
CA SER A 6 -34.85 -7.53 19.65
C SER A 6 -34.64 -6.05 19.79
N ILE A 7 -35.77 -5.44 19.87
CA ILE A 7 -35.99 -4.12 20.42
C ILE A 7 -35.74 -4.21 21.90
N VAL A 8 -34.82 -3.47 22.42
CA VAL A 8 -34.84 -3.08 23.80
C VAL A 8 -34.76 -1.58 23.88
N VAL A 9 -35.93 -1.07 24.04
CA VAL A 9 -36.18 0.25 24.57
C VAL A 9 -35.80 0.25 26.03
N GLY A 10 -34.92 1.12 26.38
CA GLY A 10 -34.57 1.37 27.77
C GLY A 10 -34.19 2.82 27.93
N ALA A 11 -35.21 3.61 28.05
CA ALA A 11 -35.07 4.96 28.53
C ALA A 11 -34.81 4.91 30.02
N VAL A 12 -33.75 5.54 30.45
CA VAL A 12 -33.65 6.07 31.81
C VAL A 12 -32.94 7.39 31.78
N LEU A 13 -33.73 8.31 31.94
CA LEU A 13 -33.58 9.62 32.50
C LEU A 13 -32.86 9.56 33.85
N ALA A 14 -31.88 10.40 34.05
CA ALA A 14 -31.60 11.04 35.35
C ALA A 14 -30.39 11.97 35.17
N CYS A 15 -30.68 13.22 35.14
CA CYS A 15 -30.42 14.13 36.26
C CYS A 15 -28.95 14.32 36.58
N VAL A 16 -28.49 15.46 36.13
CA VAL A 16 -28.34 16.69 36.94
C VAL A 16 -27.32 16.53 38.04
N LEU A 17 -26.25 17.22 37.90
CA LEU A 17 -25.94 18.41 38.66
C LEU A 17 -24.54 18.89 38.36
N ALA A 18 -24.55 20.11 37.97
CA ALA A 18 -23.43 20.99 37.98
C ALA A 18 -22.65 20.92 39.29
N LEU A 19 -21.39 20.77 39.18
CA LEU A 19 -20.48 21.42 40.08
C LEU A 19 -19.28 21.88 39.28
N LEU A 20 -19.17 23.16 39.28
CA LEU A 20 -18.01 23.94 38.96
C LEU A 20 -16.74 23.26 39.45
N GLY A 21 -16.02 22.70 38.53
CA GLY A 21 -14.65 22.30 38.69
C GLY A 21 -13.91 22.87 37.54
N THR A 22 -13.54 24.08 37.68
CA THR A 22 -12.49 24.70 36.93
C THR A 22 -11.32 23.76 36.89
N PHE A 23 -10.86 23.58 35.71
CA PHE A 23 -9.51 23.20 35.47
C PHE A 23 -9.28 21.94 34.81
N GLY A 24 -8.81 22.14 33.85
CA GLY A 24 -7.55 21.79 33.31
C GLY A 24 -7.74 21.50 31.87
N LEU A 25 -7.62 22.47 31.07
CA LEU A 25 -7.21 22.32 29.69
C LEU A 25 -5.83 21.68 29.66
N HIS A 26 -5.80 20.43 30.03
CA HIS A 26 -4.76 19.60 29.53
C HIS A 26 -5.26 19.06 28.21
N GLN A 27 -5.23 19.92 27.24
CA GLN A 27 -4.99 19.42 25.90
C GLN A 27 -3.59 18.84 25.93
N THR A 28 -3.51 17.63 26.42
CA THR A 28 -2.49 16.78 25.89
C THR A 28 -2.82 16.66 24.40
N LYS A 29 -2.29 17.58 23.65
CA LYS A 29 -1.95 17.30 22.29
C LYS A 29 -1.11 16.05 22.38
N ALA A 30 -1.75 14.92 22.34
CA ALA A 30 -1.12 13.76 21.80
C ALA A 30 -0.86 14.15 20.35
N SER A 31 0.21 14.82 20.13
CA SER A 31 0.92 14.72 18.90
C SER A 31 1.21 13.24 18.80
N SER A 32 0.31 12.51 18.21
CA SER A 32 0.72 11.36 17.49
C SER A 32 1.65 11.92 16.42
N LEU A 33 2.87 12.13 16.84
CA LEU A 33 3.98 11.96 15.97
C LEU A 33 3.87 10.51 15.54
N HIS A 34 2.99 10.29 14.57
CA HIS A 34 3.30 9.33 13.60
C HIS A 34 4.67 9.77 13.11
N PRO A 35 5.73 9.04 13.38
CA PRO A 35 6.81 9.11 12.47
C PRO A 35 6.16 8.70 11.18
N ALA A 36 5.80 9.65 10.37
CA ALA A 36 5.72 9.41 8.98
C ALA A 36 7.05 8.72 8.71
N ALA A 37 7.01 7.38 8.67
CA ALA A 37 8.05 6.68 8.00
C ALA A 37 8.30 7.53 6.77
N PRO A 38 9.51 8.00 6.52
CA PRO A 38 9.76 8.63 5.27
C PRO A 38 9.23 7.59 4.29
N GLN A 39 8.05 7.84 3.81
CA GLN A 39 7.76 7.34 2.51
C GLN A 39 8.89 7.96 1.76
N ALA A 40 9.89 7.15 1.54
CA ALA A 40 10.80 7.46 0.51
C ALA A 40 9.85 7.70 -0.66
N MET A 41 9.47 8.93 -0.82
CA MET A 41 9.17 9.41 -2.10
C MET A 41 10.43 9.02 -2.81
N SER A 42 10.37 7.88 -3.45
CA SER A 42 11.26 7.54 -4.50
C SER A 42 11.19 8.75 -5.39
N ALA A 43 12.00 9.71 -5.03
CA ALA A 43 12.32 10.77 -5.95
C ALA A 43 12.62 9.99 -7.19
N LYS A 44 11.80 10.18 -8.17
CA LYS A 44 11.96 9.64 -9.50
C LYS A 44 13.35 10.04 -9.92
N GLN A 45 14.31 9.24 -9.53
CA GLN A 45 15.67 9.41 -9.98
C GLN A 45 15.63 9.12 -11.46
N PRO A 46 16.05 10.07 -12.30
CA PRO A 46 15.89 9.95 -13.75
C PRO A 46 16.86 8.97 -14.39
N ALA A 47 17.20 7.92 -13.71
CA ALA A 47 18.02 6.84 -14.25
C ALA A 47 17.79 5.51 -13.52
N ASP A 48 16.86 5.44 -12.59
CA ASP A 48 16.65 4.22 -11.83
C ASP A 48 15.68 3.32 -12.58
N LEU A 49 16.28 2.30 -13.17
CA LEU A 49 15.54 1.15 -13.67
C LEU A 49 14.81 0.52 -12.49
N VAL A 50 13.53 0.27 -12.66
CA VAL A 50 12.70 -0.39 -11.65
C VAL A 50 13.13 -1.85 -11.53
N ASP A 51 13.61 -2.24 -10.36
CA ASP A 51 14.02 -3.62 -10.13
C ASP A 51 12.80 -4.49 -9.85
N ILE A 52 12.47 -5.36 -10.79
CA ILE A 52 11.29 -6.24 -10.67
C ILE A 52 11.33 -7.19 -9.48
N ASN A 53 12.49 -7.44 -8.87
CA ASN A 53 12.62 -8.31 -7.70
C ASN A 53 12.35 -7.58 -6.38
N THR A 54 12.59 -6.27 -6.32
CA THR A 54 12.51 -5.50 -5.08
C THR A 54 11.51 -4.34 -5.12
N ALA A 55 11.09 -3.93 -6.32
CA ALA A 55 10.16 -2.82 -6.49
C ALA A 55 8.85 -3.03 -5.73
N THR A 56 8.30 -1.94 -5.21
CA THR A 56 6.97 -1.95 -4.60
C THR A 56 5.89 -2.09 -5.66
N LYS A 57 4.69 -2.42 -5.21
CA LYS A 57 3.53 -2.51 -6.09
C LYS A 57 3.28 -1.19 -6.84
N ASP A 58 3.37 -0.06 -6.13
CA ASP A 58 3.15 1.27 -6.69
C ASP A 58 4.18 1.65 -7.75
N GLN A 59 5.45 1.26 -7.54
CA GLN A 59 6.50 1.46 -8.52
C GLN A 59 6.26 0.65 -9.80
N LEU A 60 5.72 -0.55 -9.65
CA LEU A 60 5.36 -1.40 -10.78
C LEU A 60 4.11 -0.87 -11.50
N ASP A 61 3.10 -0.42 -10.75
CA ASP A 61 1.87 0.17 -11.32
C ASP A 61 2.14 1.43 -12.15
N ALA A 62 3.18 2.18 -11.80
CA ALA A 62 3.59 3.38 -12.54
C ALA A 62 4.20 3.08 -13.92
N LEU A 63 4.52 1.83 -14.20
CA LEU A 63 5.08 1.43 -15.50
C LEU A 63 4.00 1.40 -16.58
N PRO A 64 4.31 1.86 -17.80
CA PRO A 64 3.32 1.92 -18.88
C PRO A 64 2.84 0.52 -19.28
N GLY A 65 1.54 0.30 -19.14
CA GLY A 65 0.88 -0.97 -19.46
C GLY A 65 0.96 -2.02 -18.35
N ILE A 66 1.53 -1.67 -17.21
CA ILE A 66 1.42 -2.42 -15.98
C ILE A 66 0.32 -1.74 -15.15
N GLY A 67 -0.62 -2.47 -14.69
CA GLY A 67 -1.63 -1.99 -13.76
C GLY A 67 -1.67 -2.90 -12.55
N ALA A 68 -2.61 -2.66 -11.64
CA ALA A 68 -2.71 -3.37 -10.37
C ALA A 68 -2.67 -4.90 -10.50
N VAL A 69 -3.19 -5.45 -11.59
CA VAL A 69 -3.19 -6.90 -11.85
C VAL A 69 -1.81 -7.41 -12.21
N TYR A 70 -1.11 -6.72 -13.13
CA TYR A 70 0.22 -7.16 -13.54
C TYR A 70 1.28 -6.89 -12.48
N SER A 71 1.19 -5.79 -11.75
CA SER A 71 2.08 -5.53 -10.63
C SER A 71 1.99 -6.61 -9.57
N GLN A 72 0.78 -7.06 -9.24
CA GLN A 72 0.59 -8.16 -8.31
C GLN A 72 1.20 -9.45 -8.85
N LYS A 73 0.93 -9.80 -10.09
CA LYS A 73 1.51 -11.00 -10.73
C LYS A 73 3.04 -10.97 -10.77
N ILE A 74 3.63 -9.79 -10.96
CA ILE A 74 5.09 -9.61 -10.91
C ILE A 74 5.62 -9.90 -9.50
N ILE A 75 4.93 -9.44 -8.48
CA ILE A 75 5.32 -9.69 -7.08
C ILE A 75 5.22 -11.18 -6.75
N ASP A 76 4.10 -11.81 -7.13
CA ASP A 76 3.84 -13.23 -6.84
C ASP A 76 4.79 -14.17 -7.58
N GLY A 77 5.27 -13.77 -8.74
CA GLY A 77 6.17 -14.57 -9.58
C GLY A 77 7.66 -14.45 -9.23
N ARG A 78 8.02 -13.66 -8.22
CA ARG A 78 9.42 -13.49 -7.77
C ARG A 78 9.99 -14.80 -7.22
N PRO A 79 11.30 -15.05 -7.34
CA PRO A 79 12.34 -14.21 -7.93
C PRO A 79 12.49 -14.39 -9.45
N TYR A 80 12.99 -13.37 -10.10
CA TYR A 80 13.32 -13.37 -11.51
C TYR A 80 14.83 -13.35 -11.72
N ARG A 81 15.36 -14.20 -12.55
CA ARG A 81 16.79 -14.20 -12.91
C ARG A 81 17.11 -13.15 -13.97
N ALA A 82 16.15 -12.94 -14.87
CA ALA A 82 16.27 -11.95 -15.92
C ALA A 82 14.92 -11.27 -16.13
N LYS A 83 14.94 -10.04 -16.63
CA LYS A 83 13.70 -9.33 -16.95
C LYS A 83 12.84 -10.05 -18.01
N THR A 84 13.46 -10.85 -18.87
CA THR A 84 12.79 -11.69 -19.86
C THR A 84 11.94 -12.80 -19.23
N ASP A 85 12.18 -13.14 -17.97
CA ASP A 85 11.37 -14.13 -17.26
C ASP A 85 9.92 -13.69 -17.08
N LEU A 86 9.65 -12.39 -17.10
CA LEU A 86 8.28 -11.87 -17.10
C LEU A 86 7.44 -12.39 -18.27
N VAL A 87 8.07 -12.54 -19.43
CA VAL A 87 7.42 -13.09 -20.61
C VAL A 87 7.47 -14.62 -20.60
N LYS A 88 8.61 -15.20 -20.23
CA LYS A 88 8.79 -16.67 -20.19
C LYS A 88 7.82 -17.35 -19.22
N LYS A 89 7.55 -16.70 -18.10
CA LYS A 89 6.57 -17.18 -17.10
C LYS A 89 5.14 -16.73 -17.39
N ASN A 90 4.89 -16.08 -18.54
CA ASN A 90 3.59 -15.53 -18.91
C ASN A 90 2.99 -14.56 -17.87
N ILE A 91 3.83 -13.85 -17.17
CA ILE A 91 3.40 -12.84 -16.18
C ILE A 91 2.76 -11.64 -16.88
N ILE A 92 3.40 -11.18 -17.95
CA ILE A 92 2.94 -10.09 -18.81
C ILE A 92 3.08 -10.46 -20.28
N PRO A 93 2.23 -9.92 -21.16
CA PRO A 93 2.35 -10.16 -22.60
C PRO A 93 3.58 -9.47 -23.18
N GLN A 94 4.10 -10.02 -24.27
CA GLN A 94 5.27 -9.50 -24.98
C GLN A 94 5.12 -8.02 -25.35
N ALA A 95 3.93 -7.60 -25.75
CA ALA A 95 3.67 -6.20 -26.11
C ALA A 95 3.88 -5.24 -24.93
N THR A 96 3.45 -5.64 -23.76
CA THR A 96 3.66 -4.88 -22.51
C THR A 96 5.12 -4.88 -22.11
N TYR A 97 5.77 -6.04 -22.20
CA TYR A 97 7.22 -6.15 -21.94
C TYR A 97 8.05 -5.20 -22.79
N ASN A 98 7.76 -5.11 -24.08
CA ASN A 98 8.49 -4.23 -25.01
C ASN A 98 8.44 -2.76 -24.58
N LYS A 99 7.32 -2.34 -23.98
CA LYS A 99 7.15 -0.95 -23.48
C LYS A 99 8.02 -0.66 -22.26
N ILE A 100 8.16 -1.64 -21.39
CA ILE A 100 8.84 -1.45 -20.10
C ILE A 100 10.26 -2.00 -20.05
N ALA A 101 10.70 -2.76 -21.06
CA ALA A 101 11.99 -3.43 -21.07
C ALA A 101 13.19 -2.51 -20.82
N LYS A 102 13.06 -1.26 -21.22
CA LYS A 102 14.09 -0.21 -21.01
C LYS A 102 13.97 0.46 -19.65
N LEU A 103 12.86 0.26 -18.95
CA LEU A 103 12.54 0.90 -17.67
C LEU A 103 12.75 -0.05 -16.50
N ILE A 104 12.98 -1.33 -16.75
CA ILE A 104 13.10 -2.36 -15.73
C ILE A 104 14.45 -3.06 -15.76
N ILE A 105 14.83 -3.58 -14.60
CA ILE A 105 15.99 -4.43 -14.40
C ILE A 105 15.60 -5.59 -13.48
N ALA A 106 16.30 -6.71 -13.59
CA ALA A 106 16.22 -7.81 -12.64
C ALA A 106 17.59 -7.93 -11.94
N LYS A 107 17.70 -7.35 -10.75
CA LYS A 107 18.87 -7.56 -9.91
C LYS A 107 18.74 -8.90 -9.22
N GLN A 108 19.80 -9.68 -9.28
CA GLN A 108 19.86 -10.91 -8.50
C GLN A 108 19.98 -10.55 -7.03
N PRO A 109 19.19 -11.16 -6.13
CA PRO A 109 19.47 -11.04 -4.73
C PRO A 109 20.92 -11.49 -4.48
N ALA A 110 21.65 -10.70 -3.75
CA ALA A 110 23.01 -11.06 -3.33
C ALA A 110 22.94 -12.40 -2.58
N LYS A 111 23.77 -13.33 -3.01
CA LYS A 111 23.91 -14.58 -2.28
C LYS A 111 24.60 -14.34 -0.95
#